data_870005569a66908b4c91ecc634980160
#
_entry.id   870005569a66908b4c91ecc634980160
#
_cell.length_a   1.000
_cell.length_b   1.000
_cell.length_c   1.000
_cell.angle_alpha   90.00
_cell.angle_beta   90.00
_cell.angle_gamma   90.00
#
_symmetry.space_group_name_H-M   'P 1'
#
loop_
_entity.id
_entity.type
_entity.pdbx_description
1 polymer ?
#
loop_
_entity_poly.entity_id
_entity_poly.type
_entity_poly.pdbx_seq_one_letter_code
_entity_poly.pdbx_strand_id
1 'polypeptide(L)'
;RGDSVTAAVAHDVKGRRLDSPESWERVPRPGSSVTLTINRDLQDICERALAHAVDSLRASGGDIVVMNPNTGDVLAMASTRVGKKSFSVTAVTEPFEPGSTMKPFIAAALLDRKRARIDEVMDTHNGQLVLDGRTITDLHKAASMPLSDVIRYSSNIGIVQFGMRLTPREKYETLRDLGLGMATGVPLPGESDGLLREPKRWSKQSPASLSMGYELSVTPLQLVTAYAALANGGELVQPQVIKEIRGPDGEVIYQAKRRVLRRVFSERVADDVRDLLRSVVDSGTAVKADLAAFEVAGKSGTARRTETGKGYVQGEYTASFVGVFPANKPQYVVLVKLDSPKGSIYGGEVAAPVTSVVLRAAIAARDAALDRSQLASVERDVPLTKAAEEKRKASTSDTAPSTSEGEAASASPTESPAEPTEQLPRLIALPYTRPRTQADNSLRPVPDVRGLNLRNAVRALHRAGFRVTLATAQALPTIPVAGTLLPAGSVVKLQHIP
;
A
#
# COMPACT_ATOMS: atom_id res chain seq x y z
N ARG A 1 20.49 10.32 18.93
CA ARG A 1 19.55 10.97 19.88
C ARG A 1 20.18 12.25 20.33
N GLY A 2 19.37 13.33 20.50
CA GLY A 2 19.80 14.53 21.17
C GLY A 2 19.96 14.27 22.67
N ASP A 3 20.75 15.15 23.36
CA ASP A 3 20.90 15.03 24.80
C ASP A 3 19.59 15.44 25.49
N SER A 4 19.07 14.61 26.37
CA SER A 4 18.04 15.02 27.31
C SER A 4 18.76 15.76 28.48
N VAL A 5 18.59 17.06 28.57
CA VAL A 5 19.12 17.82 29.69
C VAL A 5 18.08 17.81 30.80
N THR A 6 18.36 17.08 31.87
CA THR A 6 17.73 17.28 33.16
C THR A 6 18.45 18.46 33.84
N ALA A 7 17.86 19.64 33.81
CA ALA A 7 18.40 20.77 34.60
C ALA A 7 18.17 20.43 36.07
N ALA A 8 19.26 20.17 36.81
CA ALA A 8 19.20 20.13 38.25
C ALA A 8 19.09 21.59 38.76
N VAL A 9 17.87 21.97 39.15
CA VAL A 9 17.64 23.29 39.74
C VAL A 9 17.92 23.22 41.23
N ALA A 10 18.96 23.89 41.67
CA ALA A 10 19.22 24.02 43.09
C ALA A 10 18.16 24.93 43.74
N HIS A 11 17.60 24.50 44.87
CA HIS A 11 16.65 25.27 45.64
C HIS A 11 17.24 25.55 47.03
N ASP A 12 16.93 26.73 47.60
CA ASP A 12 17.25 27.03 49.00
C ASP A 12 16.36 26.19 49.95
N VAL A 13 16.66 26.21 51.21
CA VAL A 13 15.91 25.51 52.27
C VAL A 13 14.41 25.93 52.36
N LYS A 14 14.03 27.00 51.68
CA LYS A 14 12.65 27.50 51.56
C LYS A 14 12.02 27.20 50.21
N GLY A 15 12.68 26.36 49.37
CA GLY A 15 12.19 25.95 48.07
C GLY A 15 12.31 27.01 46.96
N ARG A 16 13.04 28.10 47.18
CA ARG A 16 13.25 29.13 46.16
C ARG A 16 14.41 28.74 45.26
N ARG A 17 14.26 28.95 43.99
CA ARG A 17 15.28 28.66 42.97
C ARG A 17 16.55 29.49 43.25
N LEU A 18 17.70 28.83 43.36
CA LEU A 18 18.98 29.48 43.49
C LEU A 18 19.58 29.63 42.08
N ASP A 19 19.91 30.87 41.71
CA ASP A 19 20.70 31.15 40.51
C ASP A 19 22.17 30.82 40.82
N SER A 20 22.53 29.54 40.69
CA SER A 20 23.90 29.08 40.78
C SER A 20 24.61 29.21 39.43
N PRO A 21 25.87 29.67 39.39
CA PRO A 21 26.67 29.66 38.16
C PRO A 21 26.85 28.26 37.55
N GLU A 22 26.61 27.21 38.34
CA GLU A 22 26.63 25.81 37.88
C GLU A 22 25.35 25.40 37.21
N SER A 23 24.30 26.21 37.30
CA SER A 23 23.05 26.04 36.51
C SER A 23 23.18 26.59 35.09
N TRP A 24 24.38 26.64 34.53
CA TRP A 24 24.56 26.96 33.12
C TRP A 24 23.80 25.95 32.31
N GLU A 25 22.71 26.42 31.67
CA GLU A 25 21.92 25.67 30.73
C GLU A 25 22.87 25.03 29.72
N ARG A 26 23.13 23.74 29.87
CA ARG A 26 23.68 22.97 28.75
C ARG A 26 22.69 23.11 27.64
N VAL A 27 23.02 23.92 26.64
CA VAL A 27 22.20 24.03 25.43
C VAL A 27 21.98 22.60 24.90
N PRO A 28 20.75 22.13 24.87
CA PRO A 28 20.48 20.78 24.41
C PRO A 28 21.05 20.62 23.01
N ARG A 29 21.93 19.65 22.81
CA ARG A 29 22.41 19.39 21.47
C ARG A 29 21.22 18.80 20.67
N PRO A 30 20.83 19.41 19.54
CA PRO A 30 19.77 18.86 18.71
C PRO A 30 20.15 17.45 18.26
N GLY A 31 19.17 16.55 18.21
CA GLY A 31 19.37 15.22 17.67
C GLY A 31 19.50 15.25 16.15
N SER A 32 19.91 14.13 15.59
CA SER A 32 19.93 13.94 14.14
C SER A 32 18.51 13.94 13.57
N SER A 33 18.33 14.47 12.37
CA SER A 33 17.09 14.37 11.60
C SER A 33 17.06 13.06 10.82
N VAL A 34 15.89 12.42 10.75
CA VAL A 34 15.67 11.19 9.98
C VAL A 34 14.62 11.45 8.93
N THR A 35 14.97 11.23 7.66
CA THR A 35 14.05 11.25 6.53
C THR A 35 13.69 9.83 6.20
N LEU A 36 12.38 9.53 6.13
CA LEU A 36 11.88 8.22 5.77
C LEU A 36 11.66 8.10 4.26
N THR A 37 11.58 6.86 3.76
CA THR A 37 11.15 6.57 2.38
C THR A 37 9.63 6.71 2.22
N ILE A 38 8.90 6.73 3.35
CA ILE A 38 7.45 6.85 3.37
C ILE A 38 7.01 8.13 2.66
N ASN A 39 6.18 7.98 1.65
CA ASN A 39 5.51 9.09 0.98
C ASN A 39 4.24 9.44 1.74
N ARG A 40 4.15 10.68 2.24
CA ARG A 40 3.06 11.13 3.11
C ARG A 40 1.67 10.99 2.47
N ASP A 41 1.56 11.42 1.21
CA ASP A 41 0.26 11.40 0.52
C ASP A 41 -0.19 9.96 0.24
N LEU A 42 0.74 9.10 -0.15
CA LEU A 42 0.46 7.68 -0.38
C LEU A 42 0.13 6.95 0.94
N GLN A 43 0.81 7.28 2.04
CA GLN A 43 0.50 6.74 3.36
C GLN A 43 -0.94 7.09 3.79
N ASP A 44 -1.32 8.35 3.66
CA ASP A 44 -2.68 8.83 3.97
C ASP A 44 -3.75 8.17 3.08
N ILE A 45 -3.47 7.99 1.78
CA ILE A 45 -4.33 7.23 0.86
C ILE A 45 -4.52 5.79 1.35
N CYS A 46 -3.42 5.11 1.71
CA CYS A 46 -3.46 3.73 2.17
C CYS A 46 -4.21 3.58 3.50
N GLU A 47 -3.98 4.47 4.47
CA GLU A 47 -4.66 4.47 5.77
C GLU A 47 -6.17 4.64 5.60
N ARG A 48 -6.61 5.60 4.79
CA ARG A 48 -8.04 5.81 4.51
C ARG A 48 -8.67 4.66 3.76
N ALA A 49 -8.00 4.12 2.74
CA ALA A 49 -8.50 2.99 1.98
C ALA A 49 -8.64 1.75 2.86
N LEU A 50 -7.65 1.49 3.73
CA LEU A 50 -7.67 0.38 4.67
C LEU A 50 -8.77 0.53 5.72
N ALA A 51 -8.90 1.70 6.33
CA ALA A 51 -9.93 1.97 7.33
C ALA A 51 -11.33 1.77 6.74
N HIS A 52 -11.57 2.29 5.53
CA HIS A 52 -12.85 2.11 4.83
C HIS A 52 -13.11 0.64 4.50
N ALA A 53 -12.10 -0.09 4.01
CA ALA A 53 -12.25 -1.51 3.69
C ALA A 53 -12.54 -2.37 4.92
N VAL A 54 -11.85 -2.11 6.03
CA VAL A 54 -12.05 -2.84 7.29
C VAL A 54 -13.46 -2.57 7.85
N ASP A 55 -13.94 -1.33 7.81
CA ASP A 55 -15.26 -0.97 8.26
C ASP A 55 -16.37 -1.57 7.38
N SER A 56 -16.32 -1.32 6.07
CA SER A 56 -17.34 -1.76 5.10
C SER A 56 -17.46 -3.28 5.02
N LEU A 57 -16.34 -4.00 5.11
CA LEU A 57 -16.30 -5.46 5.07
C LEU A 57 -16.39 -6.10 6.46
N ARG A 58 -16.52 -5.31 7.53
CA ARG A 58 -16.50 -5.76 8.93
C ARG A 58 -15.34 -6.73 9.19
N ALA A 59 -14.17 -6.42 8.62
CA ALA A 59 -12.97 -7.20 8.80
C ALA A 59 -12.39 -6.99 10.20
N SER A 60 -11.68 -7.97 10.75
CA SER A 60 -11.04 -7.84 12.07
C SER A 60 -9.77 -6.98 12.03
N GLY A 61 -9.29 -6.65 10.83
CA GLY A 61 -8.14 -5.81 10.58
C GLY A 61 -7.61 -5.98 9.17
N GLY A 62 -6.45 -5.41 8.91
CA GLY A 62 -5.77 -5.54 7.63
C GLY A 62 -4.46 -4.78 7.57
N ASP A 63 -3.78 -4.93 6.45
CA ASP A 63 -2.51 -4.28 6.14
C ASP A 63 -2.49 -3.85 4.67
N ILE A 64 -1.92 -2.67 4.39
CA ILE A 64 -1.56 -2.23 3.05
C ILE A 64 -0.08 -1.86 3.07
N VAL A 65 0.70 -2.44 2.16
CA VAL A 65 2.12 -2.11 1.97
C VAL A 65 2.34 -1.73 0.52
N VAL A 66 3.00 -0.61 0.29
CA VAL A 66 3.42 -0.15 -1.04
C VAL A 66 4.92 0.01 -1.06
N MET A 67 5.58 -0.62 -2.02
CA MET A 67 7.03 -0.61 -2.18
C MET A 67 7.41 -0.27 -3.63
N ASN A 68 8.45 0.52 -3.81
CA ASN A 68 9.10 0.68 -5.11
C ASN A 68 9.98 -0.54 -5.38
N PRO A 69 9.66 -1.38 -6.37
CA PRO A 69 10.42 -2.60 -6.63
C PRO A 69 11.85 -2.35 -7.11
N ASN A 70 12.11 -1.18 -7.69
CA ASN A 70 13.41 -0.87 -8.29
C ASN A 70 14.42 -0.36 -7.24
N THR A 71 13.96 0.34 -6.19
CA THR A 71 14.84 0.91 -5.17
C THR A 71 14.81 0.14 -3.86
N GLY A 72 13.72 -0.56 -3.56
CA GLY A 72 13.47 -1.18 -2.27
C GLY A 72 12.78 -0.24 -1.28
N ASP A 73 12.47 1.01 -1.65
CA ASP A 73 11.85 1.98 -0.78
C ASP A 73 10.42 1.56 -0.43
N VAL A 74 10.13 1.41 0.85
CA VAL A 74 8.77 1.26 1.36
C VAL A 74 8.13 2.65 1.37
N LEU A 75 7.15 2.83 0.48
CA LEU A 75 6.51 4.12 0.23
C LEU A 75 5.29 4.36 1.11
N ALA A 76 4.62 3.29 1.53
CA ALA A 76 3.52 3.32 2.49
C ALA A 76 3.42 1.98 3.22
N MET A 77 3.04 2.04 4.49
CA MET A 77 2.80 0.87 5.33
C MET A 77 1.70 1.19 6.34
N ALA A 78 0.47 0.81 5.99
CA ALA A 78 -0.72 1.03 6.81
C ALA A 78 -1.15 -0.29 7.46
N SER A 79 -1.46 -0.26 8.75
CA SER A 79 -1.93 -1.42 9.51
C SER A 79 -3.07 -1.01 10.43
N THR A 80 -4.10 -1.85 10.55
CA THR A 80 -5.19 -1.64 11.51
C THR A 80 -5.67 -2.96 12.10
N ARG A 81 -6.10 -2.93 13.36
CA ARG A 81 -6.70 -4.06 14.08
C ARG A 81 -7.86 -3.55 14.91
N VAL A 82 -9.06 -4.09 14.66
CA VAL A 82 -10.27 -3.69 15.39
C VAL A 82 -10.15 -4.10 16.86
N GLY A 83 -10.50 -3.18 17.76
CA GLY A 83 -10.47 -3.40 19.21
C GLY A 83 -9.09 -3.40 19.86
N LYS A 84 -8.01 -3.27 19.11
CA LYS A 84 -6.65 -3.16 19.63
C LYS A 84 -6.09 -1.75 19.41
N LYS A 85 -5.83 -1.03 20.52
CA LYS A 85 -5.00 0.19 20.48
C LYS A 85 -3.54 -0.21 20.43
N SER A 86 -3.07 -0.76 19.32
CA SER A 86 -1.67 -1.13 19.14
C SER A 86 -1.02 -0.18 18.14
N PHE A 87 0.14 0.35 18.50
CA PHE A 87 1.04 1.06 17.59
C PHE A 87 1.97 0.10 16.84
N SER A 88 1.73 -1.22 16.93
CA SER A 88 2.56 -2.20 16.21
C SER A 88 2.25 -2.17 14.72
N VAL A 89 3.29 -2.12 13.92
CA VAL A 89 3.20 -2.23 12.46
C VAL A 89 3.05 -3.70 12.11
N THR A 90 1.81 -4.18 12.07
CA THR A 90 1.51 -5.62 11.85
C THR A 90 2.00 -6.12 10.50
N ALA A 91 2.23 -5.21 9.56
CA ALA A 91 2.87 -5.51 8.28
C ALA A 91 4.28 -6.14 8.39
N VAL A 92 4.97 -5.97 9.53
CA VAL A 92 6.28 -6.58 9.82
C VAL A 92 6.25 -7.55 10.99
N THR A 93 5.23 -7.49 11.86
CA THR A 93 5.19 -8.27 13.11
C THR A 93 4.24 -9.45 13.09
N GLU A 94 3.22 -9.46 12.21
CA GLU A 94 2.20 -10.52 12.16
C GLU A 94 2.28 -11.31 10.84
N PRO A 95 2.93 -12.49 10.82
CA PRO A 95 2.97 -13.34 9.65
C PRO A 95 1.63 -14.06 9.43
N PHE A 96 1.33 -14.36 8.17
CA PHE A 96 0.15 -15.09 7.74
C PHE A 96 0.48 -16.12 6.65
N GLU A 97 -0.35 -17.13 6.46
CA GLU A 97 -0.22 -18.05 5.33
C GLU A 97 -0.68 -17.33 4.05
N PRO A 98 0.21 -17.17 3.04
CA PRO A 98 -0.07 -16.34 1.87
C PRO A 98 -1.08 -16.96 0.88
N GLY A 99 -1.30 -18.27 0.98
CA GLY A 99 -2.18 -18.99 0.07
C GLY A 99 -1.79 -18.82 -1.39
N SER A 100 -2.77 -18.62 -2.25
CA SER A 100 -2.56 -18.57 -3.72
C SER A 100 -1.63 -17.47 -4.22
N THR A 101 -1.27 -16.49 -3.40
CA THR A 101 -0.23 -15.50 -3.76
C THR A 101 1.17 -16.12 -3.87
N MET A 102 1.36 -17.36 -3.43
CA MET A 102 2.63 -18.10 -3.60
C MET A 102 2.78 -18.76 -4.97
N LYS A 103 1.69 -19.02 -5.68
CA LYS A 103 1.71 -19.76 -6.95
C LYS A 103 2.62 -19.17 -8.04
N PRO A 104 2.71 -17.84 -8.20
CA PRO A 104 3.63 -17.24 -9.16
C PRO A 104 5.10 -17.61 -8.92
N PHE A 105 5.52 -17.76 -7.67
CA PHE A 105 6.91 -18.12 -7.35
C PHE A 105 7.20 -19.59 -7.68
N ILE A 106 6.20 -20.46 -7.55
CA ILE A 106 6.32 -21.86 -7.98
C ILE A 106 6.39 -21.92 -9.52
N ALA A 107 5.56 -21.15 -10.22
CA ALA A 107 5.63 -21.04 -11.68
C ALA A 107 7.01 -20.49 -12.13
N ALA A 108 7.49 -19.41 -11.50
CA ALA A 108 8.82 -18.85 -11.77
C ALA A 108 9.93 -19.89 -11.59
N ALA A 109 9.89 -20.66 -10.49
CA ALA A 109 10.87 -21.71 -10.21
C ALA A 109 10.87 -22.83 -11.27
N LEU A 110 9.69 -23.18 -11.79
CA LEU A 110 9.53 -24.19 -12.84
C LEU A 110 10.06 -23.68 -14.19
N LEU A 111 9.72 -22.44 -14.56
CA LEU A 111 10.17 -21.81 -15.80
C LEU A 111 11.69 -21.59 -15.80
N ASP A 112 12.25 -21.08 -14.71
CA ASP A 112 13.69 -20.80 -14.58
C ASP A 112 14.53 -22.07 -14.67
N ARG A 113 14.03 -23.19 -14.12
CA ARG A 113 14.64 -24.52 -14.19
C ARG A 113 14.23 -25.33 -15.43
N LYS A 114 13.46 -24.74 -16.34
CA LYS A 114 12.95 -25.42 -17.56
C LYS A 114 12.18 -26.72 -17.23
N ARG A 115 11.49 -26.77 -16.09
CA ARG A 115 10.67 -27.88 -15.64
C ARG A 115 9.22 -27.81 -16.13
N ALA A 116 8.81 -26.66 -16.66
CA ALA A 116 7.52 -26.46 -17.32
C ALA A 116 7.64 -25.37 -18.40
N ARG A 117 6.65 -25.33 -19.28
CA ARG A 117 6.41 -24.25 -20.24
C ARG A 117 5.09 -23.58 -19.94
N ILE A 118 4.94 -22.31 -20.36
CA ILE A 118 3.74 -21.50 -20.11
C ILE A 118 2.49 -22.12 -20.74
N ASP A 119 2.66 -22.67 -21.94
CA ASP A 119 1.63 -23.32 -22.76
C ASP A 119 1.42 -24.81 -22.44
N GLU A 120 2.22 -25.37 -21.54
CA GLU A 120 2.17 -26.78 -21.19
C GLU A 120 0.91 -27.12 -20.40
N VAL A 121 0.12 -28.08 -20.92
CA VAL A 121 -1.17 -28.48 -20.39
C VAL A 121 -1.02 -29.56 -19.31
N MET A 122 -1.73 -29.39 -18.21
CA MET A 122 -1.84 -30.34 -17.10
C MET A 122 -3.28 -30.77 -16.93
N ASP A 123 -3.51 -32.07 -16.69
CA ASP A 123 -4.82 -32.60 -16.32
C ASP A 123 -5.22 -32.04 -14.95
N THR A 124 -6.36 -31.36 -14.88
CA THR A 124 -6.90 -30.80 -13.62
C THR A 124 -8.11 -31.58 -13.09
N HIS A 125 -8.32 -32.80 -13.62
CA HIS A 125 -9.28 -33.80 -13.12
C HIS A 125 -10.69 -33.23 -12.86
N ASN A 126 -11.17 -32.37 -13.75
CA ASN A 126 -12.47 -31.69 -13.60
C ASN A 126 -12.63 -30.99 -12.24
N GLY A 127 -11.53 -30.49 -11.66
CA GLY A 127 -11.54 -29.69 -10.45
C GLY A 127 -11.51 -30.50 -9.14
N GLN A 128 -11.17 -31.80 -9.17
CA GLN A 128 -11.01 -32.62 -7.98
C GLN A 128 -9.90 -33.65 -8.14
N LEU A 129 -8.90 -33.61 -7.25
CA LEU A 129 -7.78 -34.55 -7.21
C LEU A 129 -7.61 -35.09 -5.79
N VAL A 130 -7.45 -36.40 -5.65
CA VAL A 130 -7.04 -37.04 -4.39
C VAL A 130 -5.54 -37.32 -4.44
N LEU A 131 -4.79 -36.71 -3.56
CA LEU A 131 -3.33 -36.85 -3.45
C LEU A 131 -2.95 -37.15 -2.01
N ASP A 132 -2.25 -38.24 -1.76
CA ASP A 132 -1.80 -38.71 -0.42
C ASP A 132 -2.93 -38.66 0.63
N GLY A 133 -4.13 -39.12 0.27
CA GLY A 133 -5.30 -39.15 1.14
C GLY A 133 -5.98 -37.82 1.40
N ARG A 134 -5.51 -36.73 0.76
CA ARG A 134 -6.13 -35.42 0.82
C ARG A 134 -6.83 -35.08 -0.48
N THR A 135 -8.07 -34.59 -0.40
CA THR A 135 -8.79 -34.07 -1.56
C THR A 135 -8.40 -32.60 -1.79
N ILE A 136 -7.89 -32.32 -2.98
CA ILE A 136 -7.59 -30.98 -3.47
C ILE A 136 -8.68 -30.60 -4.46
N THR A 137 -9.21 -29.36 -4.36
CA THR A 137 -10.28 -28.88 -5.20
C THR A 137 -9.93 -27.54 -5.83
N ASP A 138 -10.44 -27.33 -7.05
CA ASP A 138 -10.40 -26.04 -7.75
C ASP A 138 -11.77 -25.38 -7.75
N LEU A 139 -11.78 -24.04 -7.65
CA LEU A 139 -13.00 -23.25 -7.82
C LEU A 139 -13.44 -23.21 -9.29
N HIS A 140 -12.49 -22.99 -10.20
CA HIS A 140 -12.71 -23.05 -11.63
C HIS A 140 -12.43 -24.48 -12.11
N LYS A 141 -13.50 -25.20 -12.43
CA LYS A 141 -13.41 -26.61 -12.82
C LYS A 141 -13.13 -26.73 -14.33
N ALA A 142 -12.09 -27.47 -14.67
CA ALA A 142 -11.75 -27.82 -16.05
C ALA A 142 -11.12 -29.22 -16.09
N ALA A 143 -11.19 -29.90 -17.22
CA ALA A 143 -10.55 -31.20 -17.39
C ALA A 143 -9.02 -31.04 -17.41
N SER A 144 -8.54 -30.02 -18.08
CA SER A 144 -7.10 -29.69 -18.14
C SER A 144 -6.89 -28.18 -18.30
N MET A 145 -5.71 -27.70 -17.91
CA MET A 145 -5.32 -26.29 -18.01
C MET A 145 -3.85 -26.14 -18.40
N PRO A 146 -3.48 -25.20 -19.29
CA PRO A 146 -2.10 -24.80 -19.43
C PRO A 146 -1.60 -24.08 -18.17
N LEU A 147 -0.28 -24.01 -17.95
CA LEU A 147 0.30 -23.31 -16.81
C LEU A 147 -0.18 -21.85 -16.72
N SER A 148 -0.38 -21.19 -17.86
CA SER A 148 -0.96 -19.84 -17.90
C SER A 148 -2.34 -19.77 -17.23
N ASP A 149 -3.22 -20.71 -17.52
CA ASP A 149 -4.56 -20.75 -16.94
C ASP A 149 -4.57 -21.25 -15.49
N VAL A 150 -3.62 -22.12 -15.13
CA VAL A 150 -3.40 -22.50 -13.73
C VAL A 150 -3.11 -21.26 -12.86
N ILE A 151 -2.35 -20.29 -13.37
CA ILE A 151 -2.09 -19.03 -12.66
C ILE A 151 -3.30 -18.10 -12.77
N ARG A 152 -3.88 -17.94 -13.96
CA ARG A 152 -5.04 -17.06 -14.25
C ARG A 152 -6.23 -17.38 -13.36
N TYR A 153 -6.64 -18.64 -13.32
CA TYR A 153 -7.79 -19.12 -12.54
C TYR A 153 -7.43 -19.65 -11.16
N SER A 154 -6.12 -19.56 -10.82
CA SER A 154 -5.62 -19.97 -9.52
C SER A 154 -5.88 -21.44 -9.18
N SER A 155 -5.74 -22.36 -10.15
CA SER A 155 -5.92 -23.79 -9.93
C SER A 155 -4.98 -24.33 -8.86
N ASN A 156 -5.52 -24.99 -7.85
CA ASN A 156 -4.76 -25.70 -6.81
C ASN A 156 -4.20 -27.00 -7.37
N ILE A 157 -5.00 -27.72 -8.14
CA ILE A 157 -4.63 -29.00 -8.71
C ILE A 157 -3.49 -28.83 -9.71
N GLY A 158 -3.63 -27.88 -10.64
CA GLY A 158 -2.60 -27.62 -11.63
C GLY A 158 -1.27 -27.23 -11.01
N ILE A 159 -1.29 -26.25 -10.06
CA ILE A 159 -0.02 -25.81 -9.43
C ILE A 159 0.62 -26.88 -8.55
N VAL A 160 -0.16 -27.74 -7.92
CA VAL A 160 0.37 -28.86 -7.14
C VAL A 160 1.07 -29.85 -8.06
N GLN A 161 0.45 -30.28 -9.14
CA GLN A 161 1.02 -31.25 -10.08
C GLN A 161 2.27 -30.68 -10.77
N PHE A 162 2.23 -29.45 -11.26
CA PHE A 162 3.42 -28.78 -11.78
C PHE A 162 4.50 -28.65 -10.70
N GLY A 163 4.13 -28.21 -9.51
CA GLY A 163 5.04 -28.00 -8.39
C GLY A 163 5.70 -29.29 -7.86
N MET A 164 5.08 -30.47 -8.06
CA MET A 164 5.70 -31.75 -7.73
C MET A 164 6.93 -32.10 -8.61
N ARG A 165 7.12 -31.42 -9.70
CA ARG A 165 8.33 -31.54 -10.53
C ARG A 165 9.56 -30.87 -9.92
N LEU A 166 9.36 -29.98 -8.94
CA LEU A 166 10.44 -29.44 -8.14
C LEU A 166 10.74 -30.39 -6.98
N THR A 167 12.02 -30.70 -6.78
CA THR A 167 12.44 -31.43 -5.60
C THR A 167 12.13 -30.60 -4.33
N PRO A 168 11.98 -31.23 -3.16
CA PRO A 168 11.80 -30.51 -1.91
C PRO A 168 12.89 -29.45 -1.66
N ARG A 169 14.13 -29.77 -2.02
CA ARG A 169 15.27 -28.86 -1.88
C ARG A 169 15.15 -27.65 -2.82
N GLU A 170 14.86 -27.86 -4.11
CA GLU A 170 14.67 -26.78 -5.09
C GLU A 170 13.54 -25.83 -4.68
N LYS A 171 12.42 -26.38 -4.20
CA LYS A 171 11.30 -25.62 -3.70
C LYS A 171 11.67 -24.78 -2.47
N TYR A 172 12.31 -25.38 -1.50
CA TYR A 172 12.79 -24.70 -0.29
C TYR A 172 13.78 -23.58 -0.62
N GLU A 173 14.79 -23.88 -1.44
CA GLU A 173 15.81 -22.89 -1.85
C GLU A 173 15.19 -21.71 -2.56
N THR A 174 14.24 -21.93 -3.48
CA THR A 174 13.52 -20.83 -4.16
C THR A 174 12.79 -19.94 -3.18
N LEU A 175 12.03 -20.51 -2.24
CA LEU A 175 11.27 -19.73 -1.26
C LEU A 175 12.20 -18.96 -0.31
N ARG A 176 13.29 -19.61 0.15
CA ARG A 176 14.30 -18.96 0.98
C ARG A 176 15.03 -17.84 0.24
N ASP A 177 15.35 -18.07 -1.04
CA ASP A 177 16.05 -17.07 -1.86
C ASP A 177 15.18 -15.85 -2.17
N LEU A 178 13.86 -15.98 -2.08
CA LEU A 178 12.90 -14.87 -2.07
C LEU A 178 12.82 -14.13 -0.71
N GLY A 179 13.61 -14.55 0.30
CA GLY A 179 13.63 -13.94 1.63
C GLY A 179 12.53 -14.43 2.58
N LEU A 180 11.80 -15.50 2.20
CA LEU A 180 10.73 -16.04 3.05
C LEU A 180 11.31 -16.89 4.19
N GLY A 181 10.75 -16.74 5.38
CA GLY A 181 11.24 -17.40 6.58
C GLY A 181 12.48 -16.76 7.19
N MET A 182 12.78 -15.50 6.87
CA MET A 182 13.90 -14.70 7.40
C MET A 182 13.48 -13.23 7.51
N ALA A 183 13.97 -12.51 8.54
CA ALA A 183 13.77 -11.07 8.65
C ALA A 183 14.25 -10.34 7.39
N THR A 184 13.54 -9.28 7.00
CA THR A 184 13.92 -8.43 5.87
C THR A 184 15.06 -7.49 6.23
N GLY A 185 15.28 -7.27 7.53
CA GLY A 185 16.31 -6.38 8.06
C GLY A 185 15.90 -4.91 8.07
N VAL A 186 14.61 -4.59 8.01
CA VAL A 186 14.15 -3.21 8.23
C VAL A 186 14.37 -2.81 9.69
N PRO A 187 14.78 -1.56 9.98
CA PRO A 187 15.08 -1.10 11.34
C PRO A 187 13.78 -0.79 12.12
N LEU A 188 12.84 -1.74 12.12
CA LEU A 188 11.57 -1.65 12.86
C LEU A 188 11.54 -2.69 13.98
N PRO A 189 11.04 -2.35 15.18
CA PRO A 189 11.01 -3.26 16.31
C PRO A 189 10.00 -4.39 16.07
N GLY A 190 10.36 -5.60 16.53
CA GLY A 190 9.46 -6.75 16.53
C GLY A 190 9.26 -7.40 15.16
N GLU A 191 10.15 -7.17 14.19
CA GLU A 191 10.09 -7.84 12.90
C GLU A 191 10.08 -9.36 13.10
N SER A 192 9.13 -10.04 12.44
CA SER A 192 8.99 -11.50 12.45
C SER A 192 9.69 -12.12 11.25
N ASP A 193 10.41 -13.20 11.49
CA ASP A 193 11.00 -14.03 10.42
C ASP A 193 9.96 -14.77 9.58
N GLY A 194 8.72 -14.87 10.06
CA GLY A 194 7.75 -15.79 9.47
C GLY A 194 8.12 -17.25 9.75
N LEU A 195 7.68 -18.17 8.89
CA LEU A 195 7.99 -19.60 9.02
C LEU A 195 8.21 -20.23 7.64
N LEU A 196 9.37 -20.82 7.43
CA LEU A 196 9.65 -21.73 6.33
C LEU A 196 10.47 -22.91 6.87
N ARG A 197 9.84 -24.08 7.00
CA ARG A 197 10.52 -25.28 7.53
C ARG A 197 11.46 -25.86 6.49
N GLU A 198 12.59 -26.41 6.94
CA GLU A 198 13.51 -27.15 6.08
C GLU A 198 12.89 -28.47 5.58
N PRO A 199 13.27 -28.96 4.39
CA PRO A 199 12.71 -30.18 3.78
C PRO A 199 12.74 -31.43 4.66
N LYS A 200 13.73 -31.56 5.54
CA LYS A 200 13.81 -32.68 6.51
C LYS A 200 12.67 -32.73 7.50
N ARG A 201 11.92 -31.62 7.66
CA ARG A 201 10.75 -31.52 8.55
C ARG A 201 9.42 -31.57 7.79
N TRP A 202 9.45 -31.83 6.49
CA TRP A 202 8.25 -31.88 5.67
C TRP A 202 7.56 -33.25 5.80
N SER A 203 6.24 -33.22 5.79
CA SER A 203 5.39 -34.40 5.59
C SER A 203 5.28 -34.75 4.10
N LYS A 204 4.66 -35.87 3.78
CA LYS A 204 4.34 -36.23 2.37
C LYS A 204 3.47 -35.17 1.70
N GLN A 205 2.61 -34.48 2.46
CA GLN A 205 1.69 -33.46 1.95
C GLN A 205 2.33 -32.07 1.83
N SER A 206 3.46 -31.81 2.49
CA SER A 206 4.09 -30.48 2.51
C SER A 206 4.47 -29.94 1.12
N PRO A 207 5.00 -30.75 0.16
CA PRO A 207 5.28 -30.24 -1.19
C PRO A 207 4.06 -29.71 -1.92
N ALA A 208 2.89 -30.33 -1.75
CA ALA A 208 1.63 -29.87 -2.28
C ALA A 208 1.12 -28.61 -1.55
N SER A 209 1.14 -28.63 -0.22
CA SER A 209 0.73 -27.49 0.63
C SER A 209 1.53 -26.23 0.31
N LEU A 210 2.86 -26.32 0.24
CA LEU A 210 3.74 -25.21 -0.08
C LEU A 210 3.49 -24.66 -1.49
N SER A 211 3.14 -25.51 -2.47
CA SER A 211 2.79 -25.06 -3.82
C SER A 211 1.52 -24.19 -3.82
N MET A 212 0.62 -24.43 -2.88
CA MET A 212 -0.61 -23.65 -2.69
C MET A 212 -0.45 -22.46 -1.71
N GLY A 213 0.71 -22.34 -1.03
CA GLY A 213 1.00 -21.30 -0.05
C GLY A 213 0.52 -21.59 1.36
N TYR A 214 0.47 -22.86 1.74
CA TYR A 214 0.20 -23.35 3.11
C TYR A 214 1.46 -23.93 3.73
N GLU A 215 1.46 -24.15 5.03
CA GLU A 215 2.59 -24.66 5.83
C GLU A 215 3.83 -23.74 5.85
N LEU A 216 3.67 -22.51 5.39
CA LEU A 216 4.61 -21.41 5.58
C LEU A 216 3.84 -20.18 6.05
N SER A 217 4.51 -19.28 6.76
CA SER A 217 3.93 -17.98 7.06
C SER A 217 4.91 -16.87 6.74
N VAL A 218 4.39 -15.77 6.23
CA VAL A 218 5.17 -14.63 5.77
C VAL A 218 4.56 -13.33 6.26
N THR A 219 5.38 -12.33 6.56
CA THR A 219 4.85 -10.99 6.84
C THR A 219 4.39 -10.31 5.53
N PRO A 220 3.45 -9.36 5.60
CA PRO A 220 3.11 -8.53 4.46
C PRO A 220 4.33 -7.92 3.76
N LEU A 221 5.32 -7.45 4.52
CA LEU A 221 6.54 -6.87 3.95
C LEU A 221 7.39 -7.90 3.22
N GLN A 222 7.57 -9.12 3.77
CA GLN A 222 8.27 -10.20 3.09
C GLN A 222 7.62 -10.53 1.75
N LEU A 223 6.28 -10.61 1.71
CA LEU A 223 5.55 -10.94 0.49
C LEU A 223 5.69 -9.85 -0.58
N VAL A 224 5.58 -8.57 -0.19
CA VAL A 224 5.81 -7.43 -1.11
C VAL A 224 7.24 -7.45 -1.65
N THR A 225 8.23 -7.72 -0.80
CA THR A 225 9.64 -7.81 -1.18
C THR A 225 9.90 -8.96 -2.17
N ALA A 226 9.26 -10.11 -1.97
CA ALA A 226 9.33 -11.23 -2.91
C ALA A 226 8.68 -10.89 -4.26
N TYR A 227 7.53 -10.21 -4.28
CA TYR A 227 6.89 -9.74 -5.52
C TYR A 227 7.70 -8.64 -6.22
N ALA A 228 8.44 -7.82 -5.46
CA ALA A 228 9.34 -6.84 -6.05
C ALA A 228 10.42 -7.50 -6.93
N ALA A 229 10.86 -8.72 -6.59
CA ALA A 229 11.77 -9.47 -7.44
C ALA A 229 11.14 -9.87 -8.78
N LEU A 230 9.84 -10.19 -8.83
CA LEU A 230 9.14 -10.42 -10.10
C LEU A 230 8.92 -9.11 -10.89
N ALA A 231 8.80 -7.99 -10.19
CA ALA A 231 8.56 -6.69 -10.80
C ALA A 231 9.82 -6.02 -11.38
N ASN A 232 11.00 -6.33 -10.87
CA ASN A 232 12.26 -5.65 -11.22
C ASN A 232 13.27 -6.51 -12.01
N GLY A 233 12.81 -7.57 -12.66
CA GLY A 233 13.67 -8.44 -13.47
C GLY A 233 14.40 -9.51 -12.67
N GLY A 234 13.89 -9.94 -11.53
CA GLY A 234 14.36 -11.12 -10.79
C GLY A 234 15.31 -10.84 -9.63
N GLU A 235 15.50 -9.60 -9.23
CA GLU A 235 16.42 -9.23 -8.15
C GLU A 235 15.70 -9.03 -6.80
N LEU A 236 16.10 -9.77 -5.77
CA LEU A 236 15.68 -9.50 -4.41
C LEU A 236 16.41 -8.26 -3.89
N VAL A 237 15.67 -7.18 -3.70
CA VAL A 237 16.18 -5.89 -3.21
C VAL A 237 15.82 -5.76 -1.73
N GLN A 238 16.76 -5.28 -0.91
CA GLN A 238 16.51 -5.04 0.51
C GLN A 238 15.47 -3.92 0.69
N PRO A 239 14.37 -4.16 1.43
CA PRO A 239 13.42 -3.09 1.73
C PRO A 239 14.05 -2.04 2.65
N GLN A 240 13.69 -0.77 2.43
CA GLN A 240 14.24 0.39 3.13
C GLN A 240 13.11 1.29 3.61
N VAL A 241 13.19 1.75 4.87
CA VAL A 241 12.25 2.72 5.45
C VAL A 241 12.94 4.04 5.84
N ILE A 242 14.27 4.03 5.97
CA ILE A 242 15.07 5.23 6.22
C ILE A 242 15.74 5.64 4.92
N LYS A 243 15.46 6.86 4.48
CA LYS A 243 16.04 7.45 3.28
C LYS A 243 17.36 8.15 3.57
N GLU A 244 17.39 8.93 4.65
CA GLU A 244 18.55 9.75 5.00
C GLU A 244 18.58 10.03 6.51
N ILE A 245 19.77 10.11 7.09
CA ILE A 245 20.00 10.61 8.45
C ILE A 245 21.00 11.75 8.33
N ARG A 246 20.64 12.92 8.87
CA ARG A 246 21.52 14.09 8.99
C ARG A 246 21.81 14.37 10.44
N GLY A 247 23.06 14.70 10.73
CA GLY A 247 23.49 15.17 12.03
C GLY A 247 22.98 16.56 12.37
N PRO A 248 23.30 17.04 13.60
CA PRO A 248 22.86 18.35 14.07
C PRO A 248 23.30 19.51 13.17
N ASP A 249 24.48 19.37 12.58
CA ASP A 249 25.11 20.40 11.74
C ASP A 249 24.69 20.25 10.24
N GLY A 250 23.77 19.34 9.95
CA GLY A 250 23.24 19.10 8.62
C GLY A 250 24.10 18.15 7.76
N GLU A 251 25.21 17.62 8.28
CA GLU A 251 26.03 16.64 7.59
C GLU A 251 25.27 15.32 7.37
N VAL A 252 25.45 14.71 6.22
CA VAL A 252 24.81 13.43 5.90
C VAL A 252 25.55 12.29 6.58
N ILE A 253 24.95 11.71 7.64
CA ILE A 253 25.48 10.54 8.36
C ILE A 253 25.17 9.25 7.62
N TYR A 254 23.97 9.16 7.03
CA TYR A 254 23.49 7.98 6.29
C TYR A 254 22.63 8.41 5.12
N GLN A 255 22.82 7.75 4.00
CA GLN A 255 21.95 7.86 2.83
C GLN A 255 21.67 6.46 2.27
N ALA A 256 20.42 6.13 2.13
CA ALA A 256 19.99 4.86 1.57
C ALA A 256 20.46 4.70 0.11
N LYS A 257 20.95 3.50 -0.20
CA LYS A 257 21.30 3.10 -1.56
C LYS A 257 20.57 1.81 -1.89
N ARG A 258 20.18 1.66 -3.15
CA ARG A 258 19.65 0.38 -3.64
C ARG A 258 20.62 -0.75 -3.31
N ARG A 259 20.13 -1.78 -2.63
CA ARG A 259 20.94 -2.95 -2.27
C ARG A 259 20.29 -4.22 -2.79
N VAL A 260 20.89 -4.80 -3.81
CA VAL A 260 20.52 -6.12 -4.32
C VAL A 260 21.11 -7.17 -3.40
N LEU A 261 20.27 -7.98 -2.80
CA LEU A 261 20.69 -9.09 -1.94
C LEU A 261 21.13 -10.28 -2.79
N ARG A 262 20.38 -10.58 -3.85
CA ARG A 262 20.65 -11.64 -4.82
C ARG A 262 19.75 -11.54 -6.04
N ARG A 263 20.12 -12.22 -7.13
CA ARG A 263 19.22 -12.51 -8.24
C ARG A 263 18.56 -13.85 -7.98
N VAL A 264 17.23 -13.88 -7.96
CA VAL A 264 16.45 -15.11 -7.68
C VAL A 264 16.01 -15.77 -8.99
N PHE A 265 15.62 -14.96 -9.98
CA PHE A 265 15.18 -15.42 -11.29
C PHE A 265 15.90 -14.65 -12.41
N SER A 266 15.93 -15.24 -13.59
CA SER A 266 16.34 -14.50 -14.80
C SER A 266 15.29 -13.40 -15.10
N GLU A 267 15.73 -12.33 -15.76
CA GLU A 267 14.87 -11.23 -16.20
C GLU A 267 13.70 -11.74 -17.05
N ARG A 268 14.00 -12.60 -18.02
CA ARG A 268 13.01 -13.24 -18.87
C ARG A 268 11.92 -13.95 -18.05
N VAL A 269 12.30 -14.75 -17.06
CA VAL A 269 11.33 -15.49 -16.23
C VAL A 269 10.48 -14.51 -15.38
N ALA A 270 11.08 -13.44 -14.87
CA ALA A 270 10.35 -12.41 -14.15
C ALA A 270 9.31 -11.74 -15.06
N ASP A 271 9.66 -11.43 -16.30
CA ASP A 271 8.76 -10.86 -17.31
C ASP A 271 7.66 -11.85 -17.70
N ASP A 272 8.01 -13.09 -18.02
CA ASP A 272 7.05 -14.17 -18.34
C ASP A 272 6.00 -14.32 -17.20
N VAL A 273 6.44 -14.33 -15.95
CA VAL A 273 5.54 -14.45 -14.79
C VAL A 273 4.70 -13.18 -14.60
N ARG A 274 5.24 -12.01 -14.88
CA ARG A 274 4.49 -10.75 -14.80
C ARG A 274 3.37 -10.71 -15.85
N ASP A 275 3.60 -11.25 -17.06
CA ASP A 275 2.56 -11.41 -18.08
C ASP A 275 1.47 -12.41 -17.63
N LEU A 276 1.86 -13.50 -16.97
CA LEU A 276 0.89 -14.41 -16.34
C LEU A 276 0.05 -13.68 -15.29
N LEU A 277 0.67 -12.85 -14.44
CA LEU A 277 -0.01 -12.06 -13.43
C LEU A 277 -0.94 -11.00 -14.02
N ARG A 278 -0.60 -10.45 -15.19
CA ARG A 278 -1.49 -9.56 -15.92
C ARG A 278 -2.77 -10.28 -16.33
N SER A 279 -2.69 -11.50 -16.86
CA SER A 279 -3.85 -12.28 -17.24
C SER A 279 -4.83 -12.56 -16.09
N VAL A 280 -4.34 -12.60 -14.84
CA VAL A 280 -5.18 -12.75 -13.63
C VAL A 280 -6.08 -11.54 -13.42
N VAL A 281 -5.60 -10.34 -13.78
CA VAL A 281 -6.36 -9.09 -13.67
C VAL A 281 -7.22 -8.85 -14.89
N ASP A 282 -6.73 -9.15 -16.09
CA ASP A 282 -7.47 -8.93 -17.34
C ASP A 282 -8.73 -9.82 -17.43
N SER A 283 -8.63 -11.09 -17.04
CA SER A 283 -9.72 -12.06 -17.25
C SER A 283 -9.75 -13.23 -16.24
N GLY A 284 -9.01 -13.10 -15.14
CA GLY A 284 -8.89 -14.15 -14.13
C GLY A 284 -9.61 -13.83 -12.82
N THR A 285 -8.99 -14.23 -11.72
CA THR A 285 -9.59 -14.14 -10.37
C THR A 285 -9.55 -12.75 -9.74
N ALA A 286 -9.00 -11.73 -10.40
CA ALA A 286 -8.81 -10.40 -9.81
C ALA A 286 -9.15 -9.23 -10.75
N VAL A 287 -10.15 -9.39 -11.60
CA VAL A 287 -10.60 -8.35 -12.56
C VAL A 287 -10.98 -7.02 -11.88
N LYS A 288 -11.34 -7.05 -10.60
CA LYS A 288 -11.67 -5.84 -9.82
C LYS A 288 -10.45 -4.97 -9.46
N ALA A 289 -9.22 -5.45 -9.73
CA ALA A 289 -8.00 -4.65 -9.61
C ALA A 289 -7.71 -3.81 -10.85
N ASP A 290 -8.39 -4.06 -11.98
CA ASP A 290 -8.11 -3.41 -13.25
C ASP A 290 -8.33 -1.89 -13.20
N LEU A 291 -7.53 -1.20 -14.01
CA LEU A 291 -7.61 0.23 -14.24
C LEU A 291 -7.83 0.47 -15.74
N ALA A 292 -8.85 1.25 -16.09
CA ALA A 292 -9.19 1.48 -17.50
C ALA A 292 -7.99 2.00 -18.33
N ALA A 293 -7.21 2.92 -17.76
CA ALA A 293 -6.10 3.59 -18.45
C ALA A 293 -4.74 2.91 -18.29
N PHE A 294 -4.58 1.95 -17.38
CA PHE A 294 -3.28 1.36 -17.08
C PHE A 294 -3.39 -0.15 -16.82
N GLU A 295 -2.36 -0.88 -17.18
CA GLU A 295 -2.28 -2.31 -16.90
C GLU A 295 -1.82 -2.57 -15.47
N VAL A 296 -2.54 -3.47 -14.81
CA VAL A 296 -2.17 -4.00 -13.49
C VAL A 296 -1.90 -5.49 -13.64
N ALA A 297 -0.78 -5.95 -13.12
CA ALA A 297 -0.50 -7.37 -12.94
C ALA A 297 -0.68 -7.72 -11.45
N GLY A 298 -1.14 -8.94 -11.13
CA GLY A 298 -1.27 -9.27 -9.72
C GLY A 298 -1.84 -10.65 -9.45
N LYS A 299 -1.92 -11.01 -8.17
CA LYS A 299 -2.45 -12.30 -7.73
C LYS A 299 -3.30 -12.16 -6.49
N SER A 300 -4.48 -12.76 -6.52
CA SER A 300 -5.36 -12.91 -5.37
C SER A 300 -4.95 -14.09 -4.49
N GLY A 301 -5.13 -13.94 -3.19
CA GLY A 301 -4.95 -14.97 -2.19
C GLY A 301 -6.18 -15.08 -1.29
N THR A 302 -6.48 -16.31 -0.89
CA THR A 302 -7.47 -16.63 0.13
C THR A 302 -6.90 -17.78 0.94
N ALA A 303 -6.59 -17.54 2.19
CA ALA A 303 -6.02 -18.54 3.08
C ALA A 303 -6.85 -18.65 4.36
N ARG A 304 -6.95 -19.86 4.91
CA ARG A 304 -7.56 -20.04 6.24
C ARG A 304 -6.69 -19.37 7.29
N ARG A 305 -7.31 -18.72 8.25
CA ARG A 305 -6.57 -18.16 9.38
C ARG A 305 -6.16 -19.23 10.36
N THR A 306 -4.97 -19.06 10.91
CA THR A 306 -4.45 -19.88 12.01
C THR A 306 -4.42 -19.07 13.29
N GLU A 307 -4.71 -19.68 14.42
CA GLU A 307 -4.52 -19.11 15.75
C GLU A 307 -3.47 -19.94 16.50
N THR A 308 -2.54 -19.25 17.15
CA THR A 308 -1.45 -19.92 17.90
C THR A 308 -2.01 -20.92 18.91
N GLY A 309 -1.58 -22.18 18.80
CA GLY A 309 -2.02 -23.27 19.69
C GLY A 309 -3.36 -23.92 19.33
N LYS A 310 -4.15 -23.36 18.39
CA LYS A 310 -5.48 -23.89 18.01
C LYS A 310 -5.54 -24.39 16.55
N GLY A 311 -4.54 -24.10 15.73
CA GLY A 311 -4.55 -24.45 14.32
C GLY A 311 -5.47 -23.54 13.48
N TYR A 312 -6.14 -24.13 12.46
CA TYR A 312 -7.05 -23.37 11.59
C TYR A 312 -8.36 -23.02 12.30
N VAL A 313 -8.73 -21.74 12.26
CA VAL A 313 -10.01 -21.25 12.78
C VAL A 313 -11.10 -21.47 11.74
N GLN A 314 -12.17 -22.14 12.13
CA GLN A 314 -13.27 -22.45 11.21
C GLN A 314 -13.99 -21.17 10.79
N GLY A 315 -14.19 -21.01 9.47
CA GLY A 315 -14.92 -19.87 8.92
C GLY A 315 -14.14 -18.54 8.88
N GLU A 316 -12.87 -18.53 9.33
CA GLU A 316 -12.03 -17.35 9.27
C GLU A 316 -10.95 -17.45 8.17
N TYR A 317 -10.84 -16.39 7.39
CA TYR A 317 -9.93 -16.34 6.24
C TYR A 317 -9.15 -15.02 6.22
N THR A 318 -7.96 -15.07 5.66
CA THR A 318 -7.22 -13.90 5.23
C THR A 318 -7.41 -13.75 3.72
N ALA A 319 -8.00 -12.66 3.30
CA ALA A 319 -8.15 -12.27 1.91
C ALA A 319 -7.03 -11.32 1.52
N SER A 320 -6.33 -11.59 0.44
CA SER A 320 -5.21 -10.75 0.00
C SER A 320 -5.16 -10.57 -1.51
N PHE A 321 -4.52 -9.48 -1.93
CA PHE A 321 -4.14 -9.24 -3.32
C PHE A 321 -2.79 -8.55 -3.36
N VAL A 322 -1.89 -9.03 -4.21
CA VAL A 322 -0.61 -8.36 -4.49
C VAL A 322 -0.66 -7.88 -5.93
N GLY A 323 -0.57 -6.57 -6.11
CA GLY A 323 -0.54 -5.91 -7.40
C GLY A 323 0.83 -5.37 -7.76
N VAL A 324 1.17 -5.41 -9.03
CA VAL A 324 2.35 -4.76 -9.64
C VAL A 324 1.84 -3.69 -10.60
N PHE A 325 2.28 -2.46 -10.43
CA PHE A 325 1.77 -1.31 -11.17
C PHE A 325 2.87 -0.32 -11.61
N PRO A 326 2.82 0.17 -12.86
CA PRO A 326 2.18 -0.43 -14.01
C PRO A 326 2.76 -1.82 -14.33
N ALA A 327 2.00 -2.69 -15.01
CA ALA A 327 2.45 -4.08 -15.27
C ALA A 327 3.72 -4.15 -16.12
N ASN A 328 3.86 -3.28 -17.12
CA ASN A 328 4.96 -3.27 -18.09
C ASN A 328 6.19 -2.47 -17.65
N LYS A 329 6.02 -1.44 -16.79
CA LYS A 329 7.11 -0.64 -16.19
C LYS A 329 6.85 -0.43 -14.71
N PRO A 330 7.08 -1.44 -13.86
CA PRO A 330 6.67 -1.40 -12.47
C PRO A 330 7.30 -0.27 -11.67
N GLN A 331 6.45 0.51 -11.01
CA GLN A 331 6.82 1.57 -10.06
C GLN A 331 6.36 1.22 -8.64
N TYR A 332 5.28 0.44 -8.52
CA TYR A 332 4.75 -0.03 -7.25
C TYR A 332 4.55 -1.54 -7.25
N VAL A 333 4.84 -2.15 -6.11
CA VAL A 333 4.22 -3.39 -5.65
C VAL A 333 3.31 -3.03 -4.48
N VAL A 334 2.03 -3.39 -4.58
CA VAL A 334 1.00 -3.07 -3.58
C VAL A 334 0.42 -4.37 -3.04
N LEU A 335 0.53 -4.58 -1.75
CA LEU A 335 -0.19 -5.64 -1.05
C LEU A 335 -1.37 -5.03 -0.29
N VAL A 336 -2.54 -5.61 -0.48
CA VAL A 336 -3.71 -5.42 0.38
C VAL A 336 -4.04 -6.76 1.03
N LYS A 337 -4.10 -6.79 2.35
CA LYS A 337 -4.47 -7.94 3.17
C LYS A 337 -5.60 -7.55 4.11
N LEU A 338 -6.65 -8.34 4.15
CA LEU A 338 -7.81 -8.16 5.04
C LEU A 338 -8.05 -9.42 5.85
N ASP A 339 -8.20 -9.27 7.15
CA ASP A 339 -8.37 -10.36 8.10
C ASP A 339 -9.84 -10.57 8.41
N SER A 340 -10.32 -11.79 8.20
CA SER A 340 -11.70 -12.22 8.47
C SER A 340 -12.79 -11.28 7.92
N PRO A 341 -12.71 -10.86 6.63
CA PRO A 341 -13.75 -10.04 6.04
C PRO A 341 -15.07 -10.79 6.01
N LYS A 342 -16.19 -10.08 6.16
CA LYS A 342 -17.55 -10.63 6.07
C LYS A 342 -18.13 -10.42 4.66
N GLY A 343 -19.06 -11.28 4.28
CA GLY A 343 -19.66 -11.30 2.94
C GLY A 343 -18.87 -12.16 1.97
N SER A 344 -17.72 -11.73 1.52
CA SER A 344 -16.82 -12.53 0.68
C SER A 344 -15.46 -12.74 1.33
N ILE A 345 -14.92 -13.94 1.17
CA ILE A 345 -13.60 -14.34 1.68
C ILE A 345 -12.51 -14.26 0.59
N TYR A 346 -12.89 -14.04 -0.65
CA TYR A 346 -11.97 -14.11 -1.79
C TYR A 346 -11.22 -12.80 -1.98
N GLY A 347 -9.88 -12.88 -2.00
CA GLY A 347 -9.01 -11.71 -2.19
C GLY A 347 -9.27 -10.93 -3.47
N GLY A 348 -9.68 -11.60 -4.55
CA GLY A 348 -10.10 -10.96 -5.80
C GLY A 348 -11.38 -10.13 -5.67
N GLU A 349 -12.25 -10.47 -4.72
CA GLU A 349 -13.52 -9.79 -4.47
C GLU A 349 -13.40 -8.63 -3.48
N VAL A 350 -12.52 -8.76 -2.47
CA VAL A 350 -12.46 -7.80 -1.36
C VAL A 350 -11.15 -7.01 -1.28
N ALA A 351 -10.00 -7.61 -1.65
CA ALA A 351 -8.69 -6.94 -1.59
C ALA A 351 -8.30 -6.27 -2.92
N ALA A 352 -8.61 -6.90 -4.06
CA ALA A 352 -8.32 -6.35 -5.38
C ALA A 352 -9.01 -4.99 -5.64
N PRO A 353 -10.32 -4.78 -5.29
CA PRO A 353 -10.94 -3.46 -5.43
C PRO A 353 -10.26 -2.38 -4.57
N VAL A 354 -9.79 -2.72 -3.36
CA VAL A 354 -9.05 -1.76 -2.51
C VAL A 354 -7.76 -1.34 -3.19
N THR A 355 -7.04 -2.27 -3.84
CA THR A 355 -5.84 -1.94 -4.64
C THR A 355 -6.18 -0.97 -5.78
N SER A 356 -7.28 -1.19 -6.51
CA SER A 356 -7.74 -0.27 -7.57
C SER A 356 -8.02 1.13 -6.99
N VAL A 357 -8.65 1.23 -5.82
CA VAL A 357 -8.91 2.52 -5.13
C VAL A 357 -7.59 3.21 -4.78
N VAL A 358 -6.64 2.50 -4.16
CA VAL A 358 -5.31 3.04 -3.80
C VAL A 358 -4.58 3.54 -5.04
N LEU A 359 -4.52 2.75 -6.10
CA LEU A 359 -3.81 3.11 -7.33
C LEU A 359 -4.46 4.32 -8.02
N ARG A 360 -5.79 4.38 -8.14
CA ARG A 360 -6.51 5.54 -8.70
C ARG A 360 -6.23 6.82 -7.90
N ALA A 361 -6.27 6.73 -6.58
CA ALA A 361 -5.98 7.85 -5.70
C ALA A 361 -4.50 8.29 -5.83
N ALA A 362 -3.55 7.35 -5.91
CA ALA A 362 -2.13 7.62 -6.12
C ALA A 362 -1.86 8.27 -7.49
N ILE A 363 -2.54 7.81 -8.56
CA ILE A 363 -2.45 8.42 -9.89
C ILE A 363 -2.97 9.85 -9.86
N ALA A 364 -4.04 10.13 -9.14
CA ALA A 364 -4.62 11.46 -9.02
C ALA A 364 -3.81 12.40 -8.11
N ALA A 365 -3.11 11.87 -7.11
CA ALA A 365 -2.32 12.65 -6.16
C ALA A 365 -1.01 13.13 -6.79
N ARG A 366 -0.73 14.45 -6.71
CA ARG A 366 0.44 15.06 -7.35
C ARG A 366 1.76 14.50 -6.83
N ASP A 367 1.83 14.22 -5.53
CA ASP A 367 3.08 13.92 -4.83
C ASP A 367 3.19 12.45 -4.38
N ALA A 368 2.48 11.53 -5.05
CA ALA A 368 2.39 10.11 -4.68
C ALA A 368 3.60 9.24 -5.13
N ALA A 369 4.78 9.82 -5.29
CA ALA A 369 6.03 9.10 -5.65
C ALA A 369 5.94 8.25 -6.94
N LEU A 370 5.12 8.69 -7.92
CA LEU A 370 5.04 8.11 -9.26
C LEU A 370 5.83 8.93 -10.28
N ASP A 371 6.63 8.27 -11.10
CA ASP A 371 7.23 8.89 -12.28
C ASP A 371 6.15 9.07 -13.35
N ARG A 372 5.68 10.31 -13.49
CA ARG A 372 4.61 10.68 -14.40
C ARG A 372 4.98 10.53 -15.86
N SER A 373 6.26 10.71 -16.21
CA SER A 373 6.74 10.59 -17.57
C SER A 373 6.72 9.13 -18.02
N GLN A 374 7.18 8.24 -17.16
CA GLN A 374 7.08 6.81 -17.40
C GLN A 374 5.62 6.34 -17.44
N LEU A 375 4.77 6.84 -16.53
CA LEU A 375 3.37 6.48 -16.49
C LEU A 375 2.65 6.86 -17.79
N ALA A 376 2.87 8.08 -18.29
CA ALA A 376 2.31 8.52 -19.57
C ALA A 376 2.76 7.67 -20.77
N SER A 377 3.97 7.07 -20.70
CA SER A 377 4.49 6.21 -21.77
C SER A 377 3.83 4.82 -21.84
N VAL A 378 3.04 4.45 -20.83
CA VAL A 378 2.38 3.13 -20.70
C VAL A 378 0.87 3.25 -20.52
N GLU A 379 0.32 4.45 -20.70
CA GLU A 379 -1.11 4.69 -20.68
C GLU A 379 -1.78 3.98 -21.86
N ARG A 380 -2.86 3.26 -21.61
CA ARG A 380 -3.65 2.60 -22.65
C ARG A 380 -4.44 3.66 -23.44
N ASP A 381 -4.46 3.54 -24.74
CA ASP A 381 -5.45 4.23 -25.58
C ASP A 381 -6.84 3.63 -25.24
N VAL A 382 -7.55 4.29 -24.33
CA VAL A 382 -8.94 3.93 -24.02
C VAL A 382 -9.83 4.56 -25.10
N PRO A 383 -10.43 3.79 -26.01
CA PRO A 383 -11.38 4.33 -26.97
C PRO A 383 -12.51 4.98 -26.17
N LEU A 384 -12.75 6.27 -26.40
CA LEU A 384 -13.91 6.96 -25.84
C LEU A 384 -15.14 6.19 -26.34
N THR A 385 -15.75 5.39 -25.47
CA THR A 385 -16.98 4.69 -25.85
C THR A 385 -17.99 5.76 -26.28
N LYS A 386 -18.75 5.48 -27.35
CA LYS A 386 -19.79 6.41 -27.88
C LYS A 386 -20.66 7.00 -26.77
N ALA A 387 -20.92 6.22 -25.71
CA ALA A 387 -21.64 6.67 -24.51
C ALA A 387 -20.91 7.75 -23.68
N ALA A 388 -19.56 7.76 -23.66
CA ALA A 388 -18.80 8.80 -22.99
C ALA A 388 -18.69 10.07 -23.87
N GLU A 389 -18.69 9.89 -25.17
CA GLU A 389 -18.74 10.99 -26.15
C GLU A 389 -20.12 11.66 -26.20
N GLU A 390 -21.20 10.88 -26.10
CA GLU A 390 -22.59 11.39 -26.00
C GLU A 390 -22.80 12.15 -24.68
N LYS A 391 -22.28 11.66 -23.54
CA LYS A 391 -22.31 12.39 -22.27
C LYS A 391 -21.50 13.69 -22.32
N ARG A 392 -20.40 13.73 -23.06
CA ARG A 392 -19.60 14.95 -23.24
C ARG A 392 -20.27 15.95 -24.19
N LYS A 393 -20.96 15.49 -25.23
CA LYS A 393 -21.77 16.31 -26.13
C LYS A 393 -23.02 16.83 -25.43
N ALA A 394 -23.67 16.06 -24.57
CA ALA A 394 -24.84 16.47 -23.81
C ALA A 394 -24.52 17.54 -22.74
N SER A 395 -23.29 17.53 -22.18
CA SER A 395 -22.88 18.54 -21.21
C SER A 395 -22.41 19.87 -21.81
N THR A 396 -22.29 19.94 -23.13
CA THR A 396 -21.89 21.19 -23.87
C THR A 396 -23.04 21.88 -24.58
N SER A 397 -24.27 21.34 -24.52
CA SER A 397 -25.43 21.88 -25.25
C SER A 397 -26.50 22.56 -24.40
N ASP A 398 -26.29 22.78 -23.10
CA ASP A 398 -27.23 23.57 -22.29
C ASP A 398 -26.79 25.00 -22.13
N THR A 399 -27.11 25.81 -23.19
CA THR A 399 -27.26 27.27 -23.06
C THR A 399 -28.37 27.71 -24.00
N ALA A 400 -29.59 27.80 -23.53
CA ALA A 400 -30.60 28.85 -23.71
C ALA A 400 -32.02 28.30 -23.50
N PRO A 401 -32.91 29.08 -22.90
CA PRO A 401 -34.26 28.67 -22.54
C PRO A 401 -35.28 29.00 -23.59
N SER A 402 -36.31 28.13 -23.78
CA SER A 402 -37.58 28.55 -24.32
C SER A 402 -38.74 27.79 -23.73
N THR A 403 -39.65 28.53 -23.18
CA THR A 403 -40.97 28.26 -22.70
C THR A 403 -41.91 27.63 -23.75
N SER A 404 -42.71 26.64 -23.39
CA SER A 404 -44.15 26.62 -23.72
C SER A 404 -44.87 25.47 -23.06
N GLU A 405 -46.07 25.77 -22.60
CA GLU A 405 -47.09 25.00 -21.92
C GLU A 405 -47.73 23.89 -22.74
N GLY A 406 -48.40 22.94 -22.04
CA GLY A 406 -49.49 22.21 -22.66
C GLY A 406 -49.73 20.80 -22.21
N GLU A 407 -50.62 20.69 -21.26
CA GLU A 407 -51.74 19.71 -21.10
C GLU A 407 -51.55 18.23 -20.77
N ALA A 408 -52.39 17.84 -19.84
CA ALA A 408 -52.58 16.59 -19.17
C ALA A 408 -53.32 15.51 -19.99
N ALA A 409 -53.08 14.26 -19.68
CA ALA A 409 -54.14 13.23 -19.65
C ALA A 409 -53.67 11.98 -18.87
N SER A 410 -54.55 11.59 -17.99
CA SER A 410 -54.57 10.50 -17.02
C SER A 410 -54.54 9.09 -17.62
N ALA A 411 -53.91 8.16 -16.91
CA ALA A 411 -54.45 6.83 -16.57
C ALA A 411 -53.44 6.04 -15.72
N SER A 412 -53.84 5.66 -14.51
CA SER A 412 -53.26 4.60 -13.66
C SER A 412 -54.27 3.40 -13.70
N PRO A 413 -54.03 2.25 -13.05
CA PRO A 413 -52.79 1.59 -12.66
C PRO A 413 -52.77 0.10 -13.00
N THR A 414 -51.60 -0.55 -12.92
CA THR A 414 -51.56 -1.99 -12.57
C THR A 414 -50.20 -2.28 -11.87
N GLU A 415 -50.32 -2.67 -10.61
CA GLU A 415 -49.20 -3.11 -9.79
C GLU A 415 -48.69 -4.49 -10.22
N SER A 416 -47.36 -4.65 -10.24
CA SER A 416 -46.69 -5.93 -10.08
C SER A 416 -45.36 -5.72 -9.38
N PRO A 417 -44.92 -6.63 -8.50
CA PRO A 417 -43.98 -6.30 -7.41
C PRO A 417 -42.55 -6.12 -7.91
N ALA A 418 -41.94 -5.07 -7.43
CA ALA A 418 -40.55 -4.72 -7.69
C ALA A 418 -39.59 -5.64 -6.94
N GLU A 419 -38.66 -6.26 -7.69
CA GLU A 419 -37.43 -6.80 -7.15
C GLU A 419 -36.55 -5.67 -6.55
N PRO A 420 -35.80 -5.94 -5.50
CA PRO A 420 -34.97 -4.89 -4.86
C PRO A 420 -33.77 -4.57 -5.77
N THR A 421 -33.79 -3.42 -6.37
CA THR A 421 -32.65 -2.83 -7.08
C THR A 421 -31.58 -2.51 -6.06
N GLU A 422 -30.48 -3.25 -6.07
CA GLU A 422 -29.24 -2.91 -5.35
C GLU A 422 -28.78 -1.51 -5.78
N GLN A 423 -28.98 -0.54 -4.91
CA GLN A 423 -28.41 0.80 -5.08
C GLN A 423 -26.90 0.71 -4.84
N LEU A 424 -26.13 0.77 -5.91
CA LEU A 424 -24.70 1.05 -5.85
C LEU A 424 -24.48 2.32 -5.01
N PRO A 425 -23.51 2.33 -4.08
CA PRO A 425 -23.25 3.50 -3.26
C PRO A 425 -22.90 4.68 -4.18
N ARG A 426 -23.69 5.74 -4.09
CA ARG A 426 -23.41 7.01 -4.77
C ARG A 426 -22.07 7.54 -4.25
N LEU A 427 -21.08 7.61 -5.14
CA LEU A 427 -19.88 8.41 -4.92
C LEU A 427 -20.33 9.87 -4.73
N ILE A 428 -20.35 10.32 -3.47
CA ILE A 428 -20.44 11.74 -3.17
C ILE A 428 -19.08 12.33 -3.53
N ALA A 429 -18.98 12.91 -4.71
CA ALA A 429 -17.88 13.80 -5.04
C ALA A 429 -18.01 15.00 -4.11
N LEU A 430 -17.22 15.04 -3.04
CA LEU A 430 -17.05 16.24 -2.25
C LEU A 430 -16.44 17.29 -3.20
N PRO A 431 -17.04 18.48 -3.35
CA PRO A 431 -16.50 19.53 -4.16
C PRO A 431 -15.25 20.10 -3.46
N TYR A 432 -14.12 19.42 -3.58
CA TYR A 432 -12.84 19.98 -3.23
C TYR A 432 -12.28 20.70 -4.44
N THR A 433 -12.91 21.78 -4.84
CA THR A 433 -12.27 22.82 -5.63
C THR A 433 -11.33 23.56 -4.69
N ARG A 434 -10.04 23.15 -4.65
CA ARG A 434 -9.01 24.13 -4.30
C ARG A 434 -9.18 25.28 -5.29
N PRO A 435 -9.43 26.51 -4.84
CA PRO A 435 -9.30 27.64 -5.75
C PRO A 435 -7.87 27.58 -6.29
N ARG A 436 -7.70 27.57 -7.60
CA ARG A 436 -6.46 27.99 -8.23
C ARG A 436 -6.24 29.42 -7.74
N THR A 437 -5.46 29.57 -6.70
CA THR A 437 -4.89 30.85 -6.33
C THR A 437 -3.94 31.21 -7.48
N GLN A 438 -4.44 32.02 -8.43
CA GLN A 438 -3.56 32.99 -9.05
C GLN A 438 -2.77 33.59 -7.89
N ALA A 439 -1.44 33.67 -8.02
CA ALA A 439 -0.59 34.26 -7.01
C ALA A 439 -1.19 35.62 -6.65
N ASP A 440 -1.83 35.70 -5.50
CA ASP A 440 -2.43 36.93 -4.99
C ASP A 440 -1.26 37.79 -4.52
N ASN A 441 -0.78 38.68 -5.40
CA ASN A 441 0.29 39.61 -5.11
C ASN A 441 -0.19 40.79 -4.27
N SER A 442 -1.41 40.76 -3.71
CA SER A 442 -1.88 41.82 -2.82
C SER A 442 -0.97 41.96 -1.61
N LEU A 443 -0.56 43.19 -1.36
CA LEU A 443 0.21 43.52 -0.16
C LEU A 443 -0.70 43.49 1.06
N ARG A 444 -0.29 42.78 2.08
CA ARG A 444 -1.02 42.59 3.35
C ARG A 444 -0.14 43.05 4.51
N PRO A 445 -0.70 43.74 5.51
CA PRO A 445 0.06 44.13 6.69
C PRO A 445 0.35 42.89 7.57
N VAL A 446 1.56 42.78 8.10
CA VAL A 446 1.91 41.79 9.09
C VAL A 446 1.13 42.07 10.37
N PRO A 447 0.32 41.10 10.89
CA PRO A 447 -0.45 41.29 12.12
C PRO A 447 0.43 41.56 13.35
N ASP A 448 -0.07 42.37 14.27
CA ASP A 448 0.52 42.48 15.59
C ASP A 448 0.21 41.24 16.42
N VAL A 449 1.23 40.55 16.85
CA VAL A 449 1.12 39.31 17.64
C VAL A 449 1.66 39.45 19.07
N ARG A 450 1.94 40.67 19.52
CA ARG A 450 2.40 40.94 20.89
C ARG A 450 1.32 40.52 21.89
N GLY A 451 1.71 39.85 22.95
CA GLY A 451 0.80 39.37 24.01
C GLY A 451 -0.02 38.11 23.62
N LEU A 452 0.14 37.57 22.42
CA LEU A 452 -0.47 36.29 22.03
C LEU A 452 0.47 35.13 22.38
N ASN A 453 -0.11 34.03 22.88
CA ASN A 453 0.66 32.78 22.97
C ASN A 453 1.07 32.29 21.57
N LEU A 454 2.13 31.49 21.51
CA LEU A 454 2.72 31.01 20.26
C LEU A 454 1.69 30.45 19.27
N ARG A 455 0.76 29.62 19.74
CA ARG A 455 -0.27 28.99 18.92
C ARG A 455 -1.20 30.03 18.28
N ASN A 456 -1.59 31.04 19.01
CA ASN A 456 -2.47 32.11 18.54
C ASN A 456 -1.74 33.08 17.62
N ALA A 457 -0.47 33.38 17.89
CA ALA A 457 0.41 34.20 17.05
C ALA A 457 0.61 33.53 15.67
N VAL A 458 0.94 32.25 15.63
CA VAL A 458 1.05 31.49 14.38
C VAL A 458 -0.28 31.48 13.59
N ARG A 459 -1.41 31.27 14.29
CA ARG A 459 -2.74 31.30 13.64
C ARG A 459 -3.07 32.68 13.06
N ALA A 460 -2.74 33.75 13.73
CA ALA A 460 -2.99 35.10 13.25
C ALA A 460 -2.19 35.39 11.96
N LEU A 461 -0.92 35.03 11.92
CA LEU A 461 -0.06 35.19 10.75
C LEU A 461 -0.52 34.31 9.57
N HIS A 462 -0.91 33.06 9.82
CA HIS A 462 -1.46 32.18 8.76
C HIS A 462 -2.80 32.69 8.20
N ARG A 463 -3.70 33.22 9.05
CA ARG A 463 -4.98 33.84 8.59
C ARG A 463 -4.73 35.05 7.72
N ALA A 464 -3.68 35.82 7.98
CA ALA A 464 -3.25 36.94 7.16
C ALA A 464 -2.55 36.51 5.85
N GLY A 465 -2.33 35.21 5.65
CA GLY A 465 -1.75 34.66 4.43
C GLY A 465 -0.22 34.56 4.43
N PHE A 466 0.44 34.65 5.58
CA PHE A 466 1.90 34.56 5.70
C PHE A 466 2.35 33.13 6.05
N ARG A 467 3.56 32.79 5.62
CA ARG A 467 4.29 31.60 6.13
C ARG A 467 5.05 31.99 7.40
N VAL A 468 5.07 31.12 8.41
CA VAL A 468 5.71 31.41 9.68
C VAL A 468 6.91 30.49 9.86
N THR A 469 8.06 31.07 10.21
CA THR A 469 9.23 30.34 10.71
C THR A 469 9.53 30.83 12.12
N LEU A 470 9.89 29.90 13.03
CA LEU A 470 10.30 30.24 14.37
C LEU A 470 11.80 30.59 14.39
N ALA A 471 12.15 31.69 15.03
CA ALA A 471 13.53 32.09 15.19
C ALA A 471 13.87 32.13 16.69
N THR A 472 15.04 31.62 17.05
CA THR A 472 15.64 31.76 18.41
C THR A 472 16.39 33.08 18.48
N ALA A 473 16.04 33.88 19.50
CA ALA A 473 16.73 35.09 19.94
C ALA A 473 16.88 36.27 18.97
N GLN A 474 15.86 37.18 18.96
CA GLN A 474 16.04 38.60 18.61
C GLN A 474 14.97 39.50 19.27
N ALA A 475 15.23 40.79 19.39
CA ALA A 475 14.47 41.75 20.21
C ALA A 475 13.06 42.16 19.70
N LEU A 476 12.54 41.59 18.62
CA LEU A 476 11.25 41.96 18.05
C LEU A 476 10.36 40.73 17.84
N PRO A 477 9.02 40.84 18.10
CA PRO A 477 8.12 39.67 18.07
C PRO A 477 7.93 39.08 16.67
N THR A 478 8.11 39.89 15.60
CA THR A 478 8.10 39.44 14.21
C THR A 478 9.16 40.15 13.38
N ILE A 479 9.72 39.45 12.40
CA ILE A 479 10.59 40.01 11.37
C ILE A 479 10.01 39.62 10.01
N PRO A 480 9.54 40.53 9.16
CA PRO A 480 9.41 41.99 9.44
C PRO A 480 8.43 42.35 10.55
N VAL A 481 8.53 43.60 11.05
CA VAL A 481 7.69 44.09 12.15
C VAL A 481 6.23 44.18 11.76
N ALA A 482 5.36 44.15 12.78
CA ALA A 482 3.91 44.35 12.59
C ALA A 482 3.62 45.65 11.80
N GLY A 483 2.64 45.60 10.89
CA GLY A 483 2.29 46.70 9.98
C GLY A 483 3.07 46.74 8.67
N THR A 484 4.18 46.01 8.52
CA THR A 484 4.92 45.92 7.26
C THR A 484 4.05 45.31 6.16
N LEU A 485 3.94 45.92 5.02
CA LEU A 485 3.17 45.40 3.86
C LEU A 485 4.02 44.41 3.10
N LEU A 486 3.54 43.17 2.98
CA LEU A 486 4.20 42.06 2.28
C LEU A 486 3.21 41.35 1.36
N PRO A 487 3.69 40.77 0.24
CA PRO A 487 2.88 39.89 -0.59
C PRO A 487 2.38 38.66 0.18
N ALA A 488 1.20 38.18 -0.17
CA ALA A 488 0.68 36.91 0.38
C ALA A 488 1.67 35.76 0.12
N GLY A 489 1.87 34.88 1.11
CA GLY A 489 2.83 33.79 1.05
C GLY A 489 4.26 34.15 1.48
N SER A 490 4.56 35.45 1.77
CA SER A 490 5.84 35.87 2.33
C SER A 490 6.12 35.20 3.68
N VAL A 491 7.39 34.95 3.97
CA VAL A 491 7.82 34.34 5.24
C VAL A 491 7.97 35.41 6.31
N VAL A 492 7.25 35.22 7.42
CA VAL A 492 7.41 36.05 8.64
C VAL A 492 8.06 35.19 9.71
N LYS A 493 9.19 35.65 10.23
CA LYS A 493 9.87 35.01 11.36
C LYS A 493 9.18 35.45 12.63
N LEU A 494 8.68 34.47 13.41
CA LEU A 494 8.09 34.72 14.72
C LEU A 494 9.10 34.34 15.79
N GLN A 495 9.38 35.28 16.70
CA GLN A 495 10.24 35.03 17.84
C GLN A 495 9.42 34.33 18.95
N HIS A 496 9.92 33.24 19.46
CA HIS A 496 9.41 32.62 20.67
C HIS A 496 10.05 33.34 21.86
N ILE A 497 9.23 34.08 22.59
CA ILE A 497 9.58 34.52 23.95
C ILE A 497 9.07 33.42 24.87
N PRO A 498 9.94 32.80 25.71
CA PRO A 498 9.58 31.69 26.59
C PRO A 498 8.47 32.03 27.57
#